data_0f7ea2e50d10965fe4b0c4b467c26863
#
_entry.id   0f7ea2e50d10965fe4b0c4b467c26863
#
_cell.length_a   1.000
_cell.length_b   1.000
_cell.length_c   1.000
_cell.angle_alpha   90.00
_cell.angle_beta   90.00
_cell.angle_gamma   90.00
#
_symmetry.space_group_name_H-M   'P 1'
#
loop_
_entity.id
_entity.type
_entity.pdbx_description
1 polymer ?
#
loop_
_entity_poly.entity_id
_entity_poly.type
_entity_poly.pdbx_seq_one_letter_code
_entity_poly.pdbx_strand_id
1 'polypeptide(L)'
;MTVRRAAAIAVIAGAALLGGGLVVGASAAEQPRRWTALDGRDWAQFAPKEKEAYVAGFLAGAANAAVSTSDTAVIRATVDSLYRTGALQFPFGHMVYANQLDEFYWWDNHVPTPLYLALSAINQRLRQ
;
A
#
# COMPACT_ATOMS: atom_id res chain seq x y z
N MET A 1 30.72 -56.44 -7.44
CA MET A 1 30.43 -55.40 -6.46
C MET A 1 30.07 -54.07 -7.17
N THR A 2 29.04 -54.05 -7.96
CA THR A 2 28.59 -52.77 -8.61
C THR A 2 27.28 -52.97 -9.39
N VAL A 3 26.19 -53.34 -8.75
CA VAL A 3 24.86 -53.26 -9.35
C VAL A 3 23.84 -53.01 -8.23
N ARG A 4 23.81 -51.84 -7.65
CA ARG A 4 22.74 -51.47 -6.72
C ARG A 4 22.47 -49.95 -6.65
N ARG A 5 22.78 -49.19 -7.69
CA ARG A 5 22.53 -47.75 -7.62
C ARG A 5 21.66 -47.16 -8.75
N ALA A 6 21.06 -47.95 -9.59
CA ALA A 6 20.30 -47.47 -10.75
C ALA A 6 18.78 -47.48 -10.59
N ALA A 7 18.23 -48.06 -9.54
CA ALA A 7 16.77 -48.21 -9.40
C ALA A 7 16.06 -47.15 -8.54
N ALA A 8 16.81 -46.25 -7.89
CA ALA A 8 16.22 -45.25 -6.97
C ALA A 8 15.91 -43.87 -7.60
N ILE A 9 16.32 -43.67 -8.84
CA ILE A 9 16.21 -42.31 -9.46
C ILE A 9 14.94 -42.16 -10.30
N ALA A 10 14.32 -43.27 -10.73
CA ALA A 10 13.15 -43.18 -11.62
C ALA A 10 11.81 -42.88 -10.92
N VAL A 11 11.70 -43.07 -9.61
CA VAL A 11 10.43 -42.89 -8.87
C VAL A 11 10.23 -41.46 -8.40
N ILE A 12 11.29 -40.67 -8.30
CA ILE A 12 11.20 -39.28 -7.81
C ILE A 12 10.79 -38.30 -8.92
N ALA A 13 11.04 -38.63 -10.18
CA ALA A 13 10.70 -37.74 -11.31
C ALA A 13 9.19 -37.72 -11.65
N GLY A 14 8.44 -38.75 -11.31
CA GLY A 14 7.00 -38.81 -11.61
C GLY A 14 6.10 -38.07 -10.63
N ALA A 15 6.51 -37.93 -9.39
CA ALA A 15 5.72 -37.25 -8.37
C ALA A 15 5.90 -35.71 -8.39
N ALA A 16 7.01 -35.21 -8.92
CA ALA A 16 7.27 -33.79 -9.01
C ALA A 16 6.48 -33.06 -10.10
N LEU A 17 6.03 -33.79 -11.13
CA LEU A 17 5.28 -33.22 -12.23
C LEU A 17 3.79 -33.01 -11.92
N LEU A 18 3.21 -33.76 -10.99
CA LEU A 18 1.81 -33.60 -10.58
C LEU A 18 1.61 -32.55 -9.48
N GLY A 19 2.63 -32.28 -8.67
CA GLY A 19 2.58 -31.23 -7.63
C GLY A 19 2.93 -29.84 -8.15
N GLY A 20 3.77 -29.74 -9.17
CA GLY A 20 4.26 -28.47 -9.69
C GLY A 20 3.21 -27.62 -10.42
N GLY A 21 2.24 -28.27 -11.08
CA GLY A 21 1.20 -27.56 -11.81
C GLY A 21 0.15 -26.86 -10.94
N LEU A 22 -0.13 -27.41 -9.77
CA LEU A 22 -1.10 -26.86 -8.83
C LEU A 22 -0.53 -25.70 -8.00
N VAL A 23 0.78 -25.72 -7.71
CA VAL A 23 1.45 -24.67 -6.92
C VAL A 23 1.71 -23.42 -7.77
N VAL A 24 2.00 -23.55 -9.06
CA VAL A 24 2.24 -22.41 -9.97
C VAL A 24 0.95 -21.61 -10.21
N GLY A 25 -0.23 -22.27 -10.27
CA GLY A 25 -1.51 -21.60 -10.44
C GLY A 25 -1.94 -20.80 -9.18
N ALA A 26 -1.65 -21.29 -7.97
CA ALA A 26 -2.01 -20.62 -6.72
C ALA A 26 -1.07 -19.47 -6.36
N SER A 27 0.24 -19.57 -6.63
CA SER A 27 1.20 -18.51 -6.29
C SER A 27 1.22 -17.32 -7.27
N ALA A 28 0.72 -17.47 -8.51
CA ALA A 28 0.65 -16.38 -9.46
C ALA A 28 -0.47 -15.37 -9.16
N ALA A 29 -1.48 -15.74 -8.37
CA ALA A 29 -2.67 -14.93 -8.11
C ALA A 29 -2.55 -14.04 -6.86
N GLU A 30 -1.57 -14.23 -5.96
CA GLU A 30 -1.59 -13.66 -4.61
C GLU A 30 -0.28 -13.00 -4.16
N GLN A 31 0.58 -12.53 -5.06
CA GLN A 31 1.74 -11.72 -4.65
C GLN A 31 1.26 -10.35 -4.14
N PRO A 32 1.52 -10.02 -2.86
CA PRO A 32 1.14 -8.71 -2.34
C PRO A 32 1.82 -7.60 -3.13
N ARG A 33 1.03 -6.64 -3.59
CA ARG A 33 1.56 -5.47 -4.30
C ARG A 33 2.38 -4.63 -3.34
N ARG A 34 3.46 -4.03 -3.84
CA ARG A 34 4.25 -3.09 -3.06
C ARG A 34 3.38 -1.91 -2.65
N TRP A 35 3.57 -1.40 -1.44
CA TRP A 35 2.82 -0.24 -0.95
C TRP A 35 2.89 0.99 -1.87
N THR A 36 4.02 1.16 -2.59
CA THR A 36 4.21 2.22 -3.59
C THR A 36 3.40 2.01 -4.87
N ALA A 37 2.88 0.81 -5.10
CA ALA A 37 2.12 0.46 -6.28
C ALA A 37 0.62 0.28 -6.00
N LEU A 38 0.17 0.50 -4.75
CA LEU A 38 -1.24 0.52 -4.42
C LEU A 38 -1.93 1.66 -5.16
N ASP A 39 -3.03 1.35 -5.84
CA ASP A 39 -3.76 2.28 -6.70
C ASP A 39 -5.28 2.16 -6.52
N GLY A 40 -6.06 2.67 -7.47
CA GLY A 40 -7.51 2.64 -7.42
C GLY A 40 -8.12 1.25 -7.38
N ARG A 41 -7.42 0.23 -7.89
CA ARG A 41 -7.88 -1.17 -7.81
C ARG A 41 -7.82 -1.69 -6.38
N ASP A 42 -6.77 -1.34 -5.65
CA ASP A 42 -6.61 -1.69 -4.24
C ASP A 42 -7.59 -0.87 -3.39
N TRP A 43 -7.72 0.42 -3.69
CA TRP A 43 -8.66 1.31 -3.02
C TRP A 43 -10.11 0.81 -3.09
N ALA A 44 -10.53 0.30 -4.24
CA ALA A 44 -11.86 -0.28 -4.43
C ALA A 44 -12.10 -1.54 -3.58
N GLN A 45 -11.03 -2.26 -3.20
CA GLN A 45 -11.10 -3.47 -2.36
C GLN A 45 -11.08 -3.16 -0.86
N PHE A 46 -10.62 -1.97 -0.46
CA PHE A 46 -10.55 -1.60 0.94
C PHE A 46 -11.93 -1.43 1.57
N ALA A 47 -12.11 -2.04 2.75
CA ALA A 47 -13.26 -1.73 3.59
C ALA A 47 -13.22 -0.26 4.05
N PRO A 48 -14.34 0.35 4.43
CA PRO A 48 -14.39 1.76 4.83
C PRO A 48 -13.36 2.11 5.92
N LYS A 49 -13.20 1.26 6.94
CA LYS A 49 -12.19 1.48 8.00
C LYS A 49 -10.75 1.34 7.52
N GLU A 50 -10.50 0.51 6.52
CA GLU A 50 -9.17 0.38 5.90
C GLU A 50 -8.82 1.63 5.10
N LYS A 51 -9.78 2.20 4.39
CA LYS A 51 -9.64 3.49 3.69
C LYS A 51 -9.27 4.61 4.66
N GLU A 52 -10.02 4.74 5.75
CA GLU A 52 -9.73 5.72 6.80
C GLU A 52 -8.35 5.51 7.42
N ALA A 53 -8.00 4.28 7.78
CA ALA A 53 -6.72 3.93 8.38
C ALA A 53 -5.54 4.21 7.43
N TYR A 54 -5.69 3.90 6.13
CA TYR A 54 -4.67 4.19 5.13
C TYR A 54 -4.39 5.70 5.06
N VAL A 55 -5.42 6.50 4.95
CA VAL A 55 -5.29 7.96 4.85
C VAL A 55 -4.73 8.54 6.16
N ALA A 56 -5.23 8.13 7.31
CA ALA A 56 -4.72 8.60 8.61
C ALA A 56 -3.22 8.28 8.77
N GLY A 57 -2.81 7.07 8.38
CA GLY A 57 -1.40 6.67 8.39
C GLY A 57 -0.53 7.49 7.44
N PHE A 58 -1.04 7.78 6.24
CA PHE A 58 -0.36 8.64 5.27
C PHE A 58 -0.16 10.07 5.83
N LEU A 59 -1.21 10.66 6.40
CA LEU A 59 -1.15 12.00 6.98
C LEU A 59 -0.18 12.08 8.17
N ALA A 60 -0.21 11.07 9.05
CA ALA A 60 0.71 10.98 10.18
C ALA A 60 2.16 10.86 9.70
N GLY A 61 2.42 10.04 8.69
CA GLY A 61 3.74 9.89 8.08
C GLY A 61 4.24 11.19 7.44
N ALA A 62 3.38 11.89 6.71
CA ALA A 62 3.71 13.17 6.10
C ALA A 62 4.02 14.25 7.16
N ALA A 63 3.24 14.30 8.23
CA ALA A 63 3.48 15.24 9.33
C ALA A 63 4.81 14.94 10.04
N ASN A 64 5.09 13.67 10.32
CA ASN A 64 6.36 13.27 10.94
C ASN A 64 7.57 13.58 10.04
N ALA A 65 7.46 13.33 8.74
CA ALA A 65 8.54 13.59 7.78
C ALA A 65 8.87 15.09 7.64
N ALA A 66 7.93 15.97 7.95
CA ALA A 66 8.14 17.42 7.90
C ALA A 66 9.00 17.95 9.06
N VAL A 67 9.26 17.16 10.09
CA VAL A 67 10.02 17.57 11.27
C VAL A 67 11.43 16.99 11.23
N SER A 68 12.45 17.84 11.16
CA SER A 68 13.85 17.46 11.01
C SER A 68 14.55 17.20 12.35
N THR A 69 14.01 16.29 13.16
CA THR A 69 14.62 15.87 14.44
C THR A 69 14.23 14.43 14.75
N SER A 70 15.03 13.75 15.58
CA SER A 70 14.72 12.44 16.15
C SER A 70 14.14 12.51 17.57
N ASP A 71 14.05 13.67 18.17
CA ASP A 71 13.45 13.86 19.49
C ASP A 71 11.93 13.77 19.41
N THR A 72 11.36 12.72 19.97
CA THR A 72 9.93 12.42 19.88
C THR A 72 9.04 13.45 20.59
N ALA A 73 9.54 14.08 21.64
CA ALA A 73 8.80 15.15 22.35
C ALA A 73 8.72 16.40 21.47
N VAL A 74 9.81 16.75 20.79
CA VAL A 74 9.87 17.87 19.83
C VAL A 74 8.99 17.58 18.63
N ILE A 75 9.06 16.38 18.06
CA ILE A 75 8.18 15.97 16.94
C ILE A 75 6.72 16.17 17.32
N ARG A 76 6.28 15.63 18.47
CA ARG A 76 4.90 15.75 18.95
C ARG A 76 4.48 17.21 19.07
N ALA A 77 5.25 18.01 19.79
CA ALA A 77 4.92 19.41 20.02
C ALA A 77 4.84 20.20 18.71
N THR A 78 5.75 19.93 17.77
CA THR A 78 5.77 20.59 16.47
C THR A 78 4.55 20.18 15.62
N VAL A 79 4.25 18.90 15.52
CA VAL A 79 3.08 18.42 14.77
C VAL A 79 1.78 18.97 15.35
N ASP A 80 1.63 18.95 16.68
CA ASP A 80 0.46 19.53 17.36
C ASP A 80 0.30 21.02 17.09
N SER A 81 1.42 21.77 17.01
CA SER A 81 1.41 23.18 16.66
C SER A 81 0.99 23.40 15.21
N LEU A 82 1.58 22.64 14.28
CA LEU A 82 1.23 22.71 12.85
C LEU A 82 -0.24 22.35 12.60
N TYR A 83 -0.76 21.35 13.32
CA TYR A 83 -2.17 20.99 13.25
C TYR A 83 -3.09 22.12 13.71
N ARG A 84 -2.81 22.71 14.88
CA ARG A 84 -3.62 23.81 15.44
C ARG A 84 -3.60 25.08 14.57
N THR A 85 -2.51 25.35 13.90
CA THR A 85 -2.34 26.54 13.04
C THR A 85 -2.78 26.30 11.59
N GLY A 86 -3.15 25.08 11.22
CA GLY A 86 -3.47 24.72 9.84
C GLY A 86 -2.27 24.72 8.90
N ALA A 87 -1.06 24.66 9.43
CA ALA A 87 0.19 24.74 8.66
C ALA A 87 0.76 23.38 8.24
N LEU A 88 0.03 22.27 8.47
CA LEU A 88 0.40 20.97 7.94
C LEU A 88 0.43 20.98 6.41
N GLN A 89 1.32 20.18 5.82
CA GLN A 89 1.37 19.98 4.37
C GLN A 89 0.05 19.46 3.80
N PHE A 90 -0.60 18.57 4.56
CA PHE A 90 -1.94 18.05 4.30
C PHE A 90 -2.87 18.54 5.41
N PRO A 91 -3.48 19.74 5.25
CA PRO A 91 -4.16 20.42 6.36
C PRO A 91 -5.57 19.93 6.66
N PHE A 92 -6.15 19.10 5.76
CA PHE A 92 -7.52 18.63 5.92
C PHE A 92 -7.56 17.32 6.71
N GLY A 93 -8.73 16.98 7.26
CA GLY A 93 -8.94 15.72 7.99
C GLY A 93 -8.89 14.50 7.08
N HIS A 94 -8.56 13.33 7.66
CA HIS A 94 -8.44 12.07 6.90
C HIS A 94 -9.73 11.68 6.19
N MET A 95 -10.89 11.99 6.75
CA MET A 95 -12.19 11.73 6.10
C MET A 95 -12.39 12.54 4.83
N VAL A 96 -11.90 13.78 4.80
CA VAL A 96 -11.95 14.61 3.60
C VAL A 96 -11.16 13.96 2.48
N TYR A 97 -9.92 13.56 2.76
CA TYR A 97 -9.07 12.89 1.75
C TYR A 97 -9.61 11.54 1.33
N ALA A 98 -10.18 10.74 2.25
CA ALA A 98 -10.79 9.46 1.91
C ALA A 98 -11.98 9.63 0.94
N ASN A 99 -12.86 10.58 1.20
CA ASN A 99 -13.98 10.89 0.31
C ASN A 99 -13.50 11.42 -1.05
N GLN A 100 -12.45 12.24 -1.05
CA GLN A 100 -11.86 12.75 -2.28
C GLN A 100 -11.15 11.66 -3.10
N LEU A 101 -10.60 10.63 -2.46
CA LEU A 101 -10.07 9.46 -3.15
C LEU A 101 -11.17 8.63 -3.80
N ASP A 102 -12.31 8.45 -3.14
CA ASP A 102 -13.47 7.78 -3.74
C ASP A 102 -13.93 8.54 -5.01
N GLU A 103 -14.00 9.85 -4.97
CA GLU A 103 -14.33 10.68 -6.11
C GLU A 103 -13.24 10.64 -7.20
N PHE A 104 -11.97 10.68 -6.83
CA PHE A 104 -10.84 10.64 -7.76
C PHE A 104 -10.82 9.34 -8.57
N TYR A 105 -11.00 8.21 -7.91
CA TYR A 105 -10.99 6.89 -8.55
C TYR A 105 -12.33 6.49 -9.18
N TRP A 106 -13.33 7.34 -9.11
CA TRP A 106 -14.56 7.16 -9.88
C TRP A 106 -14.29 7.13 -11.39
N TRP A 107 -13.23 7.81 -11.83
CA TRP A 107 -12.85 7.89 -13.23
C TRP A 107 -11.83 6.82 -13.59
N ASP A 108 -12.15 5.98 -14.59
CA ASP A 108 -11.32 4.84 -14.99
C ASP A 108 -9.87 5.22 -15.34
N ASN A 109 -9.67 6.38 -15.93
CA ASN A 109 -8.34 6.87 -16.28
C ASN A 109 -7.48 7.24 -15.07
N HIS A 110 -8.06 7.41 -13.89
CA HIS A 110 -7.34 7.66 -12.65
C HIS A 110 -6.95 6.38 -11.91
N VAL A 111 -7.63 5.26 -12.19
CA VAL A 111 -7.42 3.98 -11.48
C VAL A 111 -5.96 3.54 -11.41
N PRO A 112 -5.12 3.69 -12.46
CA PRO A 112 -3.71 3.31 -12.39
C PRO A 112 -2.82 4.25 -11.55
N THR A 113 -3.34 5.38 -11.10
CA THR A 113 -2.56 6.34 -10.31
C THR A 113 -2.29 5.79 -8.92
N PRO A 114 -1.04 5.71 -8.45
CA PRO A 114 -0.72 5.30 -7.09
C PRO A 114 -1.41 6.17 -6.04
N LEU A 115 -1.86 5.54 -4.94
CA LEU A 115 -2.61 6.21 -3.87
C LEU A 115 -1.89 7.44 -3.31
N TYR A 116 -0.58 7.34 -3.07
CA TYR A 116 0.17 8.48 -2.53
C TYR A 116 0.27 9.66 -3.50
N LEU A 117 0.30 9.39 -4.81
CA LEU A 117 0.27 10.45 -5.84
C LEU A 117 -1.14 11.04 -5.99
N ALA A 118 -2.17 10.21 -5.92
CA ALA A 118 -3.55 10.67 -5.91
C ALA A 118 -3.82 11.62 -4.73
N LEU A 119 -3.36 11.27 -3.52
CA LEU A 119 -3.44 12.13 -2.34
C LEU A 119 -2.72 13.46 -2.54
N SER A 120 -1.55 13.44 -3.17
CA SER A 120 -0.80 14.68 -3.47
C SER A 120 -1.55 15.56 -4.46
N ALA A 121 -2.11 15.00 -5.52
CA ALA A 121 -2.90 15.72 -6.51
C ALA A 121 -4.19 16.31 -5.91
N ILE A 122 -4.88 15.52 -5.09
CA ILE A 122 -6.07 15.98 -4.36
C ILE A 122 -5.73 17.15 -3.44
N ASN A 123 -4.65 17.04 -2.66
CA ASN A 123 -4.22 18.09 -1.76
C ASN A 123 -3.92 19.40 -2.50
N GLN A 124 -3.23 19.33 -3.62
CA GLN A 124 -2.98 20.50 -4.47
C GLN A 124 -4.29 21.17 -4.91
N ARG A 125 -5.28 20.39 -5.34
CA ARG A 125 -6.59 20.89 -5.76
C ARG A 125 -7.36 21.56 -4.62
N LEU A 126 -7.35 20.94 -3.43
CA LEU A 126 -8.07 21.46 -2.26
C LEU A 126 -7.48 22.75 -1.68
N ARG A 127 -6.23 23.08 -2.01
CA ARG A 127 -5.52 24.27 -1.51
C ARG A 127 -5.59 25.46 -2.46
N GLN A 128 -6.20 25.31 -3.62
CA GLN A 128 -6.43 26.39 -4.58
C GLN A 128 -7.67 27.20 -4.22
#